data_80c508fe93e6ae4a55952b825a2db51d
#
_entry.id   80c508fe93e6ae4a55952b825a2db51d
#
_cell.length_a   1.000
_cell.length_b   1.000
_cell.length_c   1.000
_cell.angle_alpha   90.00
_cell.angle_beta   90.00
_cell.angle_gamma   90.00
#
_symmetry.space_group_name_H-M   'P 1'
#
loop_
_entity.id
_entity.type
_entity.pdbx_description
1 polymer ?
#
loop_
_entity_poly.entity_id
_entity_poly.type
_entity_poly.pdbx_seq_one_letter_code
_entity_poly.pdbx_strand_id
1 'polypeptide(L)'
;MHLRITQHLRIMYRSIEDFLSTRKEEESSTVKLFSNLTEETKSVKIHENVRSLERLAWHITQTLTEMGKNAGLFETDLLHELPIPATLPELIETYVNYNTLLMRTVRLKWTDSNLDDLVNMYGEEWKKGKILSVLIAHESHHRSQMTVIMRMLGLPVPGIYGPSKEEWASFGMPPMD
;
A
#
# COMPACT_ATOMS: atom_id res chain seq x y z
N MET A 1 4.09 12.96 33.98
CA MET A 1 2.93 13.60 33.31
C MET A 1 2.92 13.12 31.87
N HIS A 2 2.20 11.99 31.62
CA HIS A 2 2.13 11.37 30.28
C HIS A 2 1.06 12.12 29.48
N LEU A 3 1.49 12.90 28.51
CA LEU A 3 0.58 13.44 27.50
C LEU A 3 0.06 12.28 26.66
N ARG A 4 -1.15 11.80 26.94
CA ARG A 4 -1.90 10.98 25.98
C ARG A 4 -2.32 11.89 24.84
N ILE A 5 -1.55 11.87 23.75
CA ILE A 5 -2.01 12.40 22.46
C ILE A 5 -3.09 11.42 21.98
N THR A 6 -4.32 11.67 22.33
CA THR A 6 -5.48 11.05 21.70
C THR A 6 -5.54 11.58 20.26
N GLN A 7 -4.79 10.94 19.36
CA GLN A 7 -4.98 11.14 17.92
C GLN A 7 -6.36 10.61 17.57
N HIS A 8 -7.33 11.53 17.53
CA HIS A 8 -8.59 11.31 16.83
C HIS A 8 -8.26 11.30 15.33
N LEU A 9 -7.74 10.16 14.85
CA LEU A 9 -7.73 9.88 13.41
C LEU A 9 -9.20 9.85 13.00
N ARG A 10 -9.65 10.92 12.34
CA ARG A 10 -10.99 10.99 11.75
C ARG A 10 -11.10 9.80 10.82
N ILE A 11 -12.16 9.02 10.94
CA ILE A 11 -12.54 8.00 9.98
C ILE A 11 -12.59 8.69 8.63
N MET A 12 -11.73 8.26 7.69
CA MET A 12 -11.64 8.86 6.36
C MET A 12 -12.80 8.39 5.48
N TYR A 13 -13.27 7.16 5.69
CA TYR A 13 -14.34 6.56 4.92
C TYR A 13 -15.67 6.65 5.66
N ARG A 14 -16.75 6.97 4.93
CA ARG A 14 -18.13 6.99 5.43
C ARG A 14 -18.87 5.71 5.15
N SER A 15 -18.38 4.95 4.16
CA SER A 15 -18.94 3.68 3.76
C SER A 15 -17.84 2.71 3.31
N ILE A 16 -18.16 1.45 3.29
CA ILE A 16 -17.31 0.40 2.70
C ILE A 16 -17.08 0.68 1.21
N GLU A 17 -18.10 1.16 0.50
CA GLU A 17 -17.98 1.45 -0.93
C GLU A 17 -16.99 2.59 -1.21
N ASP A 18 -16.93 3.65 -0.37
CA ASP A 18 -15.93 4.72 -0.49
C ASP A 18 -14.51 4.14 -0.36
N PHE A 19 -14.29 3.24 0.60
CA PHE A 19 -13.01 2.55 0.74
C PHE A 19 -12.68 1.70 -0.50
N LEU A 20 -13.62 0.90 -0.98
CA LEU A 20 -13.41 0.00 -2.12
C LEU A 20 -13.09 0.78 -3.40
N SER A 21 -13.76 1.93 -3.61
CA SER A 21 -13.48 2.84 -4.72
C SER A 21 -12.04 3.38 -4.63
N THR A 22 -11.68 3.94 -3.48
CA THR A 22 -10.30 4.44 -3.24
C THR A 22 -9.28 3.31 -3.39
N ARG A 23 -9.56 2.14 -2.84
CA ARG A 23 -8.63 0.99 -2.90
C ARG A 23 -8.34 0.55 -4.33
N LYS A 24 -9.32 0.61 -5.22
CA LYS A 24 -9.15 0.31 -6.64
C LYS A 24 -8.26 1.33 -7.35
N GLU A 25 -8.38 2.61 -7.01
CA GLU A 25 -7.50 3.67 -7.53
C GLU A 25 -6.06 3.49 -7.03
N GLU A 26 -5.90 3.15 -5.76
CA GLU A 26 -4.61 2.87 -5.15
C GLU A 26 -3.94 1.63 -5.74
N GLU A 27 -4.71 0.56 -6.04
CA GLU A 27 -4.22 -0.62 -6.76
C GLU A 27 -3.63 -0.22 -8.11
N SER A 28 -4.39 0.56 -8.88
CA SER A 28 -3.94 1.05 -10.18
C SER A 28 -2.62 1.84 -10.08
N SER A 29 -2.51 2.70 -9.06
CA SER A 29 -1.31 3.48 -8.77
C SER A 29 -0.12 2.62 -8.39
N THR A 30 -0.34 1.57 -7.58
CA THR A 30 0.71 0.64 -7.16
C THR A 30 1.18 -0.23 -8.31
N VAL A 31 0.26 -0.76 -9.12
CA VAL A 31 0.60 -1.52 -10.33
C VAL A 31 1.39 -0.64 -11.30
N LYS A 32 0.97 0.62 -11.51
CA LYS A 32 1.70 1.57 -12.34
C LYS A 32 3.14 1.76 -11.85
N LEU A 33 3.34 1.89 -10.53
CA LEU A 33 4.68 2.02 -9.94
C LEU A 33 5.50 0.74 -10.14
N PHE A 34 4.95 -0.43 -9.79
CA PHE A 34 5.66 -1.71 -9.91
C PHE A 34 6.05 -2.04 -11.35
N SER A 35 5.22 -1.65 -12.33
CA SER A 35 5.49 -1.86 -13.75
C SER A 35 6.65 -0.99 -14.30
N ASN A 36 7.13 -0.01 -13.53
CA ASN A 36 8.30 0.80 -13.87
C ASN A 36 9.59 0.28 -13.20
N LEU A 37 9.53 -0.81 -12.46
CA LEU A 37 10.71 -1.50 -11.93
C LEU A 37 11.34 -2.37 -13.03
N THR A 38 12.62 -2.73 -12.87
CA THR A 38 13.31 -3.65 -13.77
C THR A 38 13.93 -4.82 -12.99
N GLU A 39 14.08 -5.95 -13.64
CA GLU A 39 14.66 -7.15 -13.03
C GLU A 39 16.12 -6.91 -12.58
N GLU A 40 16.85 -6.04 -13.31
CA GLU A 40 18.25 -5.70 -13.01
C GLU A 40 18.39 -4.85 -11.76
N THR A 41 17.40 -4.00 -11.47
CA THR A 41 17.49 -3.03 -10.37
C THR A 41 16.64 -3.38 -9.14
N LYS A 42 15.70 -4.30 -9.27
CA LYS A 42 14.72 -4.60 -8.20
C LYS A 42 15.36 -4.96 -6.86
N SER A 43 16.46 -5.72 -6.87
CA SER A 43 17.17 -6.20 -5.67
C SER A 43 18.34 -5.31 -5.24
N VAL A 44 18.65 -4.25 -6.00
CA VAL A 44 19.77 -3.35 -5.69
C VAL A 44 19.48 -2.58 -4.40
N LYS A 45 20.43 -2.62 -3.47
CA LYS A 45 20.41 -1.80 -2.26
C LYS A 45 21.25 -0.54 -2.49
N ILE A 46 20.62 0.62 -2.36
CA ILE A 46 21.30 1.93 -2.44
C ILE A 46 22.07 2.25 -1.18
N HIS A 47 21.74 1.62 -0.06
CA HIS A 47 22.41 1.72 1.23
C HIS A 47 22.07 0.49 2.08
N GLU A 48 22.96 0.09 3.00
CA GLU A 48 22.75 -1.10 3.86
C GLU A 48 21.46 -1.04 4.69
N ASN A 49 21.10 0.15 5.17
CA ASN A 49 19.90 0.40 6.00
C ASN A 49 18.64 0.74 5.18
N VAL A 50 18.70 0.62 3.85
CA VAL A 50 17.56 0.89 2.96
C VAL A 50 17.11 -0.41 2.30
N ARG A 51 15.81 -0.67 2.32
CA ARG A 51 15.22 -1.84 1.64
C ARG A 51 15.35 -1.69 0.12
N SER A 52 15.55 -2.82 -0.60
CA SER A 52 15.46 -2.84 -2.05
C SER A 52 14.03 -2.59 -2.54
N LEU A 53 13.86 -2.27 -3.82
CA LEU A 53 12.57 -2.04 -4.45
C LEU A 53 11.67 -3.27 -4.35
N GLU A 54 12.21 -4.47 -4.66
CA GLU A 54 11.44 -5.72 -4.53
C GLU A 54 11.01 -5.99 -3.08
N ARG A 55 11.86 -5.67 -2.10
CA ARG A 55 11.53 -5.87 -0.68
C ARG A 55 10.42 -4.91 -0.23
N LEU A 56 10.40 -3.66 -0.73
CA LEU A 56 9.33 -2.71 -0.46
C LEU A 56 8.03 -3.14 -1.14
N ALA A 57 8.09 -3.55 -2.41
CA ALA A 57 6.93 -4.04 -3.14
C ALA A 57 6.33 -5.29 -2.48
N TRP A 58 7.19 -6.22 -2.03
CA TRP A 58 6.74 -7.39 -1.29
C TRP A 58 6.14 -7.04 0.06
N HIS A 59 6.71 -6.08 0.79
CA HIS A 59 6.17 -5.60 2.05
C HIS A 59 4.78 -4.97 1.89
N ILE A 60 4.57 -4.16 0.86
CA ILE A 60 3.24 -3.64 0.49
C ILE A 60 2.26 -4.80 0.29
N THR A 61 2.67 -5.83 -0.43
CA THR A 61 1.83 -7.00 -0.74
C THR A 61 1.52 -7.82 0.53
N GLN A 62 2.53 -8.12 1.35
CA GLN A 62 2.35 -8.87 2.60
C GLN A 62 1.43 -8.15 3.59
N THR A 63 1.48 -6.82 3.65
CA THR A 63 0.64 -6.02 4.55
C THR A 63 -0.85 -6.24 4.31
N LEU A 64 -1.28 -6.57 3.08
CA LEU A 64 -2.68 -6.87 2.77
C LEU A 64 -3.21 -8.06 3.58
N THR A 65 -2.39 -9.10 3.72
CA THR A 65 -2.79 -10.33 4.42
C THR A 65 -2.49 -10.27 5.92
N GLU A 66 -1.40 -9.63 6.30
CA GLU A 66 -1.01 -9.45 7.70
C GLU A 66 -2.03 -8.55 8.44
N MET A 67 -2.30 -7.35 7.94
CA MET A 67 -3.32 -6.49 8.52
C MET A 67 -4.72 -7.10 8.39
N GLY A 68 -5.00 -7.78 7.27
CA GLY A 68 -6.26 -8.48 7.05
C GLY A 68 -6.51 -9.56 8.09
N LYS A 69 -5.49 -10.34 8.44
CA LYS A 69 -5.57 -11.36 9.52
C LYS A 69 -5.78 -10.70 10.88
N ASN A 70 -4.99 -9.67 11.22
CA ASN A 70 -5.12 -8.97 12.51
C ASN A 70 -6.49 -8.30 12.65
N ALA A 71 -7.07 -7.84 11.54
CA ALA A 71 -8.41 -7.25 11.50
C ALA A 71 -9.56 -8.27 11.51
N GLY A 72 -9.28 -9.59 11.54
CA GLY A 72 -10.28 -10.65 11.50
C GLY A 72 -10.91 -10.87 10.12
N LEU A 73 -10.33 -10.29 9.06
CA LEU A 73 -10.75 -10.53 7.69
C LEU A 73 -10.30 -11.90 7.17
N PHE A 74 -9.11 -12.34 7.55
CA PHE A 74 -8.55 -13.65 7.24
C PHE A 74 -8.31 -14.46 8.51
N GLU A 75 -8.38 -15.79 8.41
CA GLU A 75 -8.07 -16.70 9.52
C GLU A 75 -6.57 -16.76 9.79
N THR A 76 -5.77 -16.69 8.73
CA THR A 76 -4.31 -16.74 8.79
C THR A 76 -3.72 -15.61 7.96
N ASP A 77 -2.44 -15.26 8.21
CA ASP A 77 -1.68 -14.41 7.30
C ASP A 77 -1.20 -15.26 6.12
N LEU A 78 -1.88 -15.08 4.96
CA LEU A 78 -1.74 -15.94 3.79
C LEU A 78 -0.36 -15.81 3.11
N LEU A 79 0.35 -14.72 3.33
CA LEU A 79 1.67 -14.46 2.77
C LEU A 79 2.80 -14.54 3.80
N HIS A 80 2.47 -14.98 5.02
CA HIS A 80 3.47 -15.14 6.09
C HIS A 80 4.54 -16.15 5.68
N GLU A 81 5.80 -15.76 5.85
CA GLU A 81 6.98 -16.60 5.51
C GLU A 81 7.11 -17.03 4.04
N LEU A 82 6.22 -16.58 3.15
CA LEU A 82 6.42 -16.84 1.73
C LEU A 82 7.60 -16.01 1.18
N PRO A 83 8.42 -16.59 0.28
CA PRO A 83 9.51 -15.86 -0.36
C PRO A 83 8.96 -14.76 -1.28
N ILE A 84 9.79 -13.77 -1.56
CA ILE A 84 9.50 -12.79 -2.61
C ILE A 84 9.36 -13.54 -3.94
N PRO A 85 8.33 -13.28 -4.76
CA PRO A 85 8.21 -13.85 -6.09
C PRO A 85 9.47 -13.62 -6.94
N ALA A 86 9.84 -14.60 -7.75
CA ALA A 86 11.10 -14.58 -8.48
C ALA A 86 11.17 -13.46 -9.52
N THR A 87 10.01 -13.12 -10.12
CA THR A 87 9.91 -12.12 -11.17
C THR A 87 8.96 -10.98 -10.78
N LEU A 88 9.15 -9.81 -11.40
CA LEU A 88 8.24 -8.65 -11.21
C LEU A 88 6.81 -8.94 -11.68
N PRO A 89 6.57 -9.61 -12.83
CA PRO A 89 5.22 -10.00 -13.20
C PRO A 89 4.51 -10.85 -12.15
N GLU A 90 5.17 -11.85 -11.58
CA GLU A 90 4.61 -12.69 -10.50
C GLU A 90 4.31 -11.87 -9.24
N LEU A 91 5.19 -10.91 -8.89
CA LEU A 91 4.98 -10.04 -7.75
C LEU A 91 3.76 -9.13 -7.96
N ILE A 92 3.63 -8.54 -9.16
CA ILE A 92 2.48 -7.69 -9.52
C ILE A 92 1.19 -8.51 -9.49
N GLU A 93 1.18 -9.70 -10.09
CA GLU A 93 0.03 -10.60 -10.08
C GLU A 93 -0.37 -10.97 -8.65
N THR A 94 0.60 -11.32 -7.81
CA THR A 94 0.37 -11.62 -6.40
C THR A 94 -0.26 -10.45 -5.68
N TYR A 95 0.26 -9.23 -5.85
CA TYR A 95 -0.31 -8.03 -5.27
C TYR A 95 -1.78 -7.82 -5.69
N VAL A 96 -2.08 -7.91 -6.99
CA VAL A 96 -3.44 -7.72 -7.53
C VAL A 96 -4.41 -8.78 -6.98
N ASN A 97 -3.99 -10.04 -6.95
CA ASN A 97 -4.79 -11.15 -6.45
C ASN A 97 -5.15 -10.97 -4.97
N TYR A 98 -4.18 -10.63 -4.12
CA TYR A 98 -4.44 -10.45 -2.68
C TYR A 98 -5.15 -9.14 -2.37
N ASN A 99 -4.95 -8.08 -3.16
CA ASN A 99 -5.75 -6.87 -3.05
C ASN A 99 -7.22 -7.13 -3.41
N THR A 100 -7.47 -7.85 -4.48
CA THR A 100 -8.84 -8.28 -4.87
C THR A 100 -9.48 -9.14 -3.79
N LEU A 101 -8.72 -10.08 -3.22
CA LEU A 101 -9.21 -10.92 -2.11
C LEU A 101 -9.55 -10.08 -0.88
N LEU A 102 -8.70 -9.12 -0.50
CA LEU A 102 -8.96 -8.20 0.62
C LEU A 102 -10.25 -7.40 0.40
N MET A 103 -10.39 -6.75 -0.76
CA MET A 103 -11.58 -5.96 -1.10
C MET A 103 -12.87 -6.80 -1.04
N ARG A 104 -12.83 -8.00 -1.62
CA ARG A 104 -13.96 -8.93 -1.56
C ARG A 104 -14.30 -9.32 -0.12
N THR A 105 -13.29 -9.60 0.69
CA THR A 105 -13.49 -10.03 2.08
C THR A 105 -14.03 -8.90 2.95
N VAL A 106 -13.55 -7.67 2.76
CA VAL A 106 -14.12 -6.48 3.42
C VAL A 106 -15.60 -6.34 3.07
N ARG A 107 -15.97 -6.39 1.79
CA ARG A 107 -17.36 -6.29 1.33
C ARG A 107 -18.26 -7.39 1.91
N LEU A 108 -17.75 -8.59 2.11
CA LEU A 108 -18.51 -9.72 2.64
C LEU A 108 -18.66 -9.71 4.16
N LYS A 109 -17.65 -9.26 4.88
CA LYS A 109 -17.60 -9.38 6.35
C LYS A 109 -17.93 -8.09 7.09
N TRP A 110 -17.78 -6.93 6.46
CA TRP A 110 -17.98 -5.63 7.10
C TRP A 110 -19.13 -4.86 6.44
N THR A 111 -19.76 -3.99 7.25
CA THR A 111 -20.83 -3.07 6.83
C THR A 111 -20.50 -1.66 7.32
N ASP A 112 -21.13 -0.66 6.75
CA ASP A 112 -20.95 0.73 7.15
C ASP A 112 -21.25 0.94 8.63
N SER A 113 -22.27 0.22 9.16
CA SER A 113 -22.68 0.33 10.57
C SER A 113 -21.64 -0.20 11.56
N ASN A 114 -20.67 -1.01 11.10
CA ASN A 114 -19.64 -1.53 11.99
C ASN A 114 -18.25 -0.96 11.75
N LEU A 115 -18.13 0.15 11.02
CA LEU A 115 -16.87 0.87 10.86
C LEU A 115 -16.34 1.46 12.19
N ASP A 116 -17.22 1.67 13.15
CA ASP A 116 -16.88 2.13 14.50
C ASP A 116 -16.54 1.00 15.48
N ASP A 117 -16.76 -0.26 15.12
CA ASP A 117 -16.39 -1.41 15.96
C ASP A 117 -14.88 -1.44 16.20
N LEU A 118 -14.51 -1.84 17.42
CA LEU A 118 -13.12 -1.95 17.84
C LEU A 118 -12.57 -3.35 17.52
N VAL A 119 -11.33 -3.37 17.08
CA VAL A 119 -10.53 -4.58 16.83
C VAL A 119 -9.16 -4.39 17.43
N ASN A 120 -8.62 -5.42 18.11
CA ASN A 120 -7.25 -5.37 18.60
C ASN A 120 -6.26 -5.46 17.43
N MET A 121 -5.51 -4.38 17.24
CA MET A 121 -4.45 -4.27 16.23
C MET A 121 -3.14 -3.93 16.94
N TYR A 122 -2.19 -4.85 16.91
CA TYR A 122 -0.85 -4.66 17.50
C TYR A 122 -0.86 -4.27 18.99
N GLY A 123 -1.83 -4.80 19.74
CA GLY A 123 -1.97 -4.50 21.17
C GLY A 123 -2.75 -3.21 21.48
N GLU A 124 -3.30 -2.53 20.48
CA GLU A 124 -4.16 -1.36 20.61
C GLU A 124 -5.54 -1.63 20.05
N GLU A 125 -6.55 -0.95 20.58
CA GLU A 125 -7.91 -0.97 20.04
C GLU A 125 -8.06 0.03 18.89
N TRP A 126 -8.29 -0.48 17.67
CA TRP A 126 -8.53 0.35 16.49
C TRP A 126 -9.95 0.16 15.98
N LYS A 127 -10.58 1.27 15.56
CA LYS A 127 -11.82 1.18 14.80
C LYS A 127 -11.57 0.54 13.44
N LYS A 128 -12.51 -0.25 12.92
CA LYS A 128 -12.44 -0.84 11.57
C LYS A 128 -12.19 0.22 10.49
N GLY A 129 -12.87 1.37 10.57
CA GLY A 129 -12.64 2.49 9.65
C GLY A 129 -11.20 3.05 9.71
N LYS A 130 -10.57 3.05 10.90
CA LYS A 130 -9.15 3.41 11.04
C LYS A 130 -8.26 2.39 10.34
N ILE A 131 -8.56 1.10 10.47
CA ILE A 131 -7.78 0.02 9.82
C ILE A 131 -7.77 0.23 8.30
N LEU A 132 -8.93 0.50 7.69
CA LEU A 132 -9.04 0.79 6.26
C LEU A 132 -8.20 2.01 5.85
N SER A 133 -8.22 3.06 6.65
CA SER A 133 -7.42 4.27 6.39
C SER A 133 -5.93 4.02 6.50
N VAL A 134 -5.50 3.20 7.48
CA VAL A 134 -4.08 2.86 7.68
C VAL A 134 -3.57 1.98 6.54
N LEU A 135 -4.38 1.05 6.00
CA LEU A 135 -4.01 0.25 4.83
C LEU A 135 -3.61 1.14 3.64
N ILE A 136 -4.40 2.16 3.35
CA ILE A 136 -4.10 3.12 2.26
C ILE A 136 -2.86 3.95 2.58
N ALA A 137 -2.81 4.53 3.78
CA ALA A 137 -1.70 5.40 4.18
C ALA A 137 -0.35 4.66 4.22
N HIS A 138 -0.34 3.42 4.71
CA HIS A 138 0.84 2.58 4.77
C HIS A 138 1.38 2.25 3.37
N GLU A 139 0.50 1.90 2.44
CA GLU A 139 0.87 1.64 1.05
C GLU A 139 1.42 2.89 0.37
N SER A 140 0.73 4.02 0.52
CA SER A 140 1.19 5.32 0.01
C SER A 140 2.57 5.71 0.57
N HIS A 141 2.80 5.47 1.89
CA HIS A 141 4.10 5.71 2.54
C HIS A 141 5.23 4.91 1.87
N HIS A 142 5.03 3.61 1.65
CA HIS A 142 6.06 2.78 1.03
C HIS A 142 6.23 3.04 -0.47
N ARG A 143 5.18 3.38 -1.20
CA ARG A 143 5.31 3.85 -2.59
C ARG A 143 6.17 5.12 -2.67
N SER A 144 6.00 6.05 -1.74
CA SER A 144 6.84 7.26 -1.67
C SER A 144 8.32 6.93 -1.46
N GLN A 145 8.64 5.97 -0.58
CA GLN A 145 10.02 5.49 -0.43
C GLN A 145 10.57 4.88 -1.73
N MET A 146 9.74 4.09 -2.43
CA MET A 146 10.14 3.48 -3.71
C MET A 146 10.44 4.54 -4.77
N THR A 147 9.67 5.62 -4.87
CA THR A 147 9.92 6.67 -5.87
C THR A 147 11.29 7.33 -5.68
N VAL A 148 11.72 7.55 -4.44
CA VAL A 148 13.06 8.08 -4.13
C VAL A 148 14.15 7.09 -4.56
N ILE A 149 14.01 5.82 -4.23
CA ILE A 149 14.98 4.78 -4.63
C ILE A 149 15.04 4.64 -6.15
N MET A 150 13.90 4.66 -6.83
CA MET A 150 13.81 4.62 -8.30
C MET A 150 14.62 5.78 -8.92
N ARG A 151 14.47 7.01 -8.40
CA ARG A 151 15.28 8.16 -8.85
C ARG A 151 16.78 7.91 -8.70
N MET A 152 17.20 7.38 -7.56
CA MET A 152 18.61 7.09 -7.28
C MET A 152 19.17 5.99 -8.19
N LEU A 153 18.32 5.08 -8.69
CA LEU A 153 18.67 4.01 -9.63
C LEU A 153 18.48 4.42 -11.09
N GLY A 154 18.07 5.66 -11.38
CA GLY A 154 17.87 6.14 -12.75
C GLY A 154 16.60 5.61 -13.42
N LEU A 155 15.65 5.08 -12.66
CA LEU A 155 14.38 4.59 -13.18
C LEU A 155 13.38 5.74 -13.37
N PRO A 156 12.51 5.67 -14.40
CA PRO A 156 11.42 6.62 -14.55
C PRO A 156 10.41 6.46 -13.41
N VAL A 157 9.94 7.57 -12.84
CA VAL A 157 8.92 7.57 -11.80
C VAL A 157 7.60 8.01 -12.40
N PRO A 158 6.54 7.17 -12.33
CA PRO A 158 5.22 7.56 -12.82
C PRO A 158 4.54 8.55 -11.86
N GLY A 159 3.75 9.47 -12.38
CA GLY A 159 2.85 10.31 -11.58
C GLY A 159 1.75 9.47 -10.94
N ILE A 160 1.42 9.75 -9.67
CA ILE A 160 0.41 9.04 -8.89
C ILE A 160 -0.66 10.01 -8.41
N TYR A 161 -0.30 10.97 -7.56
CA TYR A 161 -1.21 12.02 -7.07
C TYR A 161 -1.01 13.37 -7.78
N GLY A 162 -0.28 13.34 -8.86
CA GLY A 162 0.06 14.47 -9.72
C GLY A 162 1.13 14.06 -10.72
N PRO A 163 1.47 14.91 -11.69
CA PRO A 163 2.49 14.62 -12.69
C PRO A 163 3.86 14.39 -12.04
N SER A 164 4.57 13.39 -12.53
CA SER A 164 6.00 13.24 -12.23
C SER A 164 6.84 14.19 -13.08
N LYS A 165 8.14 14.27 -12.77
CA LYS A 165 9.10 15.09 -13.54
C LYS A 165 9.05 14.75 -15.04
N GLU A 166 8.88 13.49 -15.39
CA GLU A 166 8.82 13.00 -16.78
C GLU A 166 7.53 13.39 -17.51
N GLU A 167 6.46 13.61 -16.78
CA GLU A 167 5.12 13.82 -17.35
C GLU A 167 4.82 15.31 -17.63
N TRP A 168 5.57 16.26 -17.04
CA TRP A 168 5.30 17.70 -17.21
C TRP A 168 5.33 18.16 -18.67
N ALA A 169 6.20 17.57 -19.50
CA ALA A 169 6.29 17.91 -20.91
C ALA A 169 4.98 17.64 -21.66
N SER A 170 4.19 16.62 -21.25
CA SER A 170 2.88 16.32 -21.87
C SER A 170 1.83 17.39 -21.57
N PHE A 171 2.05 18.21 -20.55
CA PHE A 171 1.21 19.36 -20.19
C PHE A 171 1.73 20.68 -20.77
N GLY A 172 2.76 20.64 -21.63
CA GLY A 172 3.37 21.83 -22.23
C GLY A 172 4.15 22.69 -21.22
N MET A 173 4.54 22.14 -20.09
CA MET A 173 5.28 22.83 -19.04
C MET A 173 6.66 22.21 -18.83
N PRO A 174 7.69 23.02 -18.45
CA PRO A 174 8.97 22.47 -18.06
C PRO A 174 8.81 21.66 -16.76
N PRO A 175 9.65 20.62 -16.57
CA PRO A 175 9.66 19.88 -15.31
C PRO A 175 10.00 20.84 -14.15
N MET A 176 9.28 20.68 -13.04
CA MET A 176 9.67 21.33 -11.79
C MET A 176 10.88 20.61 -11.18
N ASP A 177 11.83 21.35 -10.64
CA ASP A 177 12.99 20.84 -9.91
C ASP A 177 12.60 20.27 -8.54
#